data_4801320cdcdc07a08a14ce9e71686ba8
#
_entry.id   4801320cdcdc07a08a14ce9e71686ba8
#
_cell.length_a   1.000
_cell.length_b   1.000
_cell.length_c   1.000
_cell.angle_alpha   90.00
_cell.angle_beta   90.00
_cell.angle_gamma   90.00
#
_symmetry.space_group_name_H-M   'P 1'
#
loop_
_entity.id
_entity.type
_entity.pdbx_description
1 polymer ?
#
loop_
_entity_poly.entity_id
_entity_poly.type
_entity_poly.pdbx_seq_one_letter_code
_entity_poly.pdbx_strand_id
1 'polypeptide(L)'
;MKRFLTFTMMFLMLMLTACGGSENSDVPAADADLQTFYDTLAEEFQWEEGYLVDIEGEMLESYYPGLSEIGTKQLIAKMPMMSSVVNEVVFLQCETEEDAAKAAEILQDRIDYQVGDENNPGGAWYPESIEAWKQGQVIQQGTYVAMIASAEYQDAIVEQFNALFA
;
A
#
# COMPACT_ATOMS: atom_id res chain seq x y z
N MET A 1 30.68 -29.44 -66.01
CA MET A 1 30.78 -27.97 -65.87
C MET A 1 29.69 -27.50 -64.94
N LYS A 2 29.87 -27.43 -63.68
CA LYS A 2 29.11 -26.62 -62.72
C LYS A 2 29.71 -26.91 -61.34
N ARG A 3 30.43 -25.96 -60.83
CA ARG A 3 31.12 -26.03 -59.53
C ARG A 3 30.10 -25.77 -58.44
N PHE A 4 29.87 -26.76 -57.57
CA PHE A 4 29.14 -26.57 -56.32
C PHE A 4 30.11 -26.05 -55.24
N LEU A 5 29.87 -24.86 -54.75
CA LEU A 5 30.57 -24.25 -53.66
C LEU A 5 29.77 -24.60 -52.38
N THR A 6 30.27 -25.50 -51.56
CA THR A 6 29.71 -25.90 -50.29
C THR A 6 30.18 -24.90 -49.24
N PHE A 7 29.25 -24.10 -48.71
CA PHE A 7 29.53 -23.20 -47.60
C PHE A 7 29.20 -23.90 -46.29
N THR A 8 30.24 -24.37 -45.60
CA THR A 8 30.10 -24.98 -44.28
C THR A 8 30.03 -23.89 -43.25
N MET A 9 28.80 -23.62 -42.69
CA MET A 9 28.58 -22.66 -41.63
C MET A 9 28.81 -23.40 -40.29
N MET A 10 29.93 -23.11 -39.65
CA MET A 10 30.33 -23.60 -38.36
C MET A 10 29.50 -22.92 -37.28
N PHE A 11 28.53 -23.65 -36.69
CA PHE A 11 27.67 -23.13 -35.60
C PHE A 11 28.43 -23.25 -34.29
N LEU A 12 28.94 -22.12 -33.80
CA LEU A 12 29.62 -22.04 -32.52
C LEU A 12 28.56 -21.93 -31.42
N MET A 13 28.25 -23.03 -30.71
CA MET A 13 27.43 -23.03 -29.50
C MET A 13 28.23 -22.37 -28.37
N LEU A 14 27.86 -21.13 -28.02
CA LEU A 14 28.24 -20.56 -26.73
C LEU A 14 27.26 -21.08 -25.66
N MET A 15 27.79 -21.97 -24.81
CA MET A 15 27.15 -22.36 -23.55
C MET A 15 27.24 -21.15 -22.58
N LEU A 16 26.16 -20.38 -22.44
CA LEU A 16 25.98 -19.45 -21.34
C LEU A 16 25.52 -20.24 -20.11
N THR A 17 26.42 -20.49 -19.19
CA THR A 17 26.11 -20.91 -17.84
C THR A 17 25.39 -19.76 -17.14
N ALA A 18 24.06 -19.88 -17.00
CA ALA A 18 23.26 -19.00 -16.16
C ALA A 18 23.57 -19.33 -14.69
N CYS A 19 24.40 -18.50 -14.08
CA CYS A 19 24.56 -18.43 -12.65
C CYS A 19 23.31 -17.75 -12.10
N GLY A 20 22.48 -18.48 -11.34
CA GLY A 20 21.32 -17.93 -10.66
C GLY A 20 21.76 -16.96 -9.57
N GLY A 21 21.72 -15.68 -9.85
CA GLY A 21 21.65 -14.61 -8.87
C GLY A 21 20.22 -14.11 -8.86
N SER A 22 19.58 -14.10 -7.69
CA SER A 22 18.40 -13.29 -7.47
C SER A 22 18.78 -11.83 -7.71
N GLU A 23 18.54 -11.34 -8.90
CA GLU A 23 18.53 -9.91 -9.13
C GLU A 23 17.25 -9.39 -8.46
N ASN A 24 17.40 -8.79 -7.27
CA ASN A 24 16.46 -7.79 -6.83
C ASN A 24 16.40 -6.76 -7.95
N SER A 25 15.27 -6.71 -8.61
CA SER A 25 14.98 -5.64 -9.55
C SER A 25 14.83 -4.36 -8.74
N ASP A 26 15.93 -3.64 -8.56
CA ASP A 26 15.88 -2.21 -8.21
C ASP A 26 15.30 -1.46 -9.42
N VAL A 27 14.02 -1.63 -9.68
CA VAL A 27 13.26 -0.68 -10.45
C VAL A 27 13.00 0.47 -9.48
N PRO A 28 13.52 1.68 -9.74
CA PRO A 28 13.14 2.83 -8.91
C PRO A 28 11.62 2.91 -8.99
N ALA A 29 10.94 2.74 -7.85
CA ALA A 29 9.51 3.01 -7.78
C ALA A 29 9.31 4.41 -8.36
N ALA A 30 8.49 4.53 -9.40
CA ALA A 30 8.11 5.84 -9.92
C ALA A 30 7.65 6.68 -8.73
N ASP A 31 8.05 7.96 -8.68
CA ASP A 31 7.62 8.88 -7.60
C ASP A 31 6.09 9.01 -7.69
N ALA A 32 5.38 8.12 -6.98
CA ALA A 32 3.93 8.12 -6.95
C ALA A 32 3.45 9.33 -6.13
N ASP A 33 2.60 10.15 -6.72
CA ASP A 33 1.92 11.25 -6.03
C ASP A 33 0.68 10.71 -5.32
N LEU A 34 0.78 10.60 -3.99
CA LEU A 34 -0.27 10.02 -3.16
C LEU A 34 -1.53 10.90 -3.07
N GLN A 35 -1.38 12.23 -3.23
CA GLN A 35 -2.55 13.11 -3.28
C GLN A 35 -3.32 12.86 -4.58
N THR A 36 -2.63 12.82 -5.71
CA THR A 36 -3.26 12.49 -7.00
C THR A 36 -3.90 11.10 -6.97
N PHE A 37 -3.26 10.14 -6.32
CA PHE A 37 -3.81 8.79 -6.13
C PHE A 37 -5.12 8.83 -5.33
N TYR A 38 -5.12 9.51 -4.17
CA TYR A 38 -6.33 9.68 -3.36
C TYR A 38 -7.46 10.37 -4.14
N ASP A 39 -7.14 11.44 -4.86
CA ASP A 39 -8.13 12.20 -5.65
C ASP A 39 -8.76 11.31 -6.75
N THR A 40 -7.96 10.43 -7.35
CA THR A 40 -8.44 9.43 -8.34
C THR A 40 -9.43 8.45 -7.71
N LEU A 41 -9.12 7.93 -6.51
CA LEU A 41 -10.03 7.05 -5.78
C LEU A 41 -11.34 7.78 -5.42
N ALA A 42 -11.24 9.02 -4.96
CA ALA A 42 -12.40 9.83 -4.59
C ALA A 42 -13.32 10.09 -5.78
N GLU A 43 -12.76 10.36 -6.96
CA GLU A 43 -13.53 10.51 -8.21
C GLU A 43 -14.17 9.19 -8.66
N GLU A 44 -13.40 8.11 -8.67
CA GLU A 44 -13.89 6.80 -9.13
C GLU A 44 -15.01 6.25 -8.27
N PHE A 45 -14.85 6.33 -6.94
CA PHE A 45 -15.84 5.85 -5.99
C PHE A 45 -16.91 6.89 -5.64
N GLN A 46 -16.86 8.05 -6.29
CA GLN A 46 -17.83 9.15 -6.13
C GLN A 46 -17.97 9.59 -4.65
N TRP A 47 -16.85 9.67 -3.93
CA TRP A 47 -16.85 10.19 -2.59
C TRP A 47 -17.17 11.69 -2.61
N GLU A 48 -18.30 12.04 -2.03
CA GLU A 48 -18.72 13.45 -1.93
C GLU A 48 -17.74 14.26 -1.06
N GLU A 49 -17.64 15.56 -1.34
CA GLU A 49 -16.84 16.46 -0.51
C GLU A 49 -17.28 16.38 0.97
N GLY A 50 -16.33 16.11 1.86
CA GLY A 50 -16.58 15.93 3.30
C GLY A 50 -17.06 14.53 3.70
N TYR A 51 -17.17 13.58 2.77
CA TYR A 51 -17.43 12.18 3.12
C TYR A 51 -16.32 11.58 3.96
N LEU A 52 -15.06 11.81 3.57
CA LEU A 52 -13.88 11.53 4.38
C LEU A 52 -13.26 12.85 4.85
N VAL A 53 -12.84 12.88 6.11
CA VAL A 53 -12.16 14.02 6.73
C VAL A 53 -10.69 13.69 6.96
N ASP A 54 -9.85 14.71 7.00
CA ASP A 54 -8.43 14.55 7.28
C ASP A 54 -8.20 14.12 8.72
N ILE A 55 -7.26 13.17 8.89
CA ILE A 55 -6.72 12.81 10.19
C ILE A 55 -5.37 13.52 10.33
N GLU A 56 -5.35 14.61 11.07
CA GLU A 56 -4.15 15.44 11.23
C GLU A 56 -4.01 15.97 12.66
N GLY A 57 -2.84 16.50 13.00
CA GLY A 57 -2.54 17.10 14.30
C GLY A 57 -2.79 16.16 15.47
N GLU A 58 -3.57 16.61 16.47
CA GLU A 58 -3.86 15.80 17.67
C GLU A 58 -4.67 14.54 17.35
N MET A 59 -5.46 14.54 16.28
CA MET A 59 -6.21 13.38 15.84
C MET A 59 -5.27 12.31 15.29
N LEU A 60 -4.27 12.71 14.50
CA LEU A 60 -3.26 11.78 13.97
C LEU A 60 -2.53 11.09 15.12
N GLU A 61 -2.07 11.85 16.10
CA GLU A 61 -1.37 11.29 17.27
C GLU A 61 -2.27 10.39 18.12
N SER A 62 -3.57 10.69 18.21
CA SER A 62 -4.53 9.88 18.95
C SER A 62 -4.83 8.54 18.29
N TYR A 63 -4.86 8.49 16.95
CA TYR A 63 -5.22 7.29 16.19
C TYR A 63 -4.02 6.46 15.77
N TYR A 64 -2.87 7.12 15.58
CA TYR A 64 -1.61 6.53 15.13
C TYR A 64 -0.44 7.05 16.00
N PRO A 65 -0.39 6.66 17.29
CA PRO A 65 0.64 7.16 18.20
C PRO A 65 2.06 6.91 17.66
N GLY A 66 2.84 7.99 17.54
CA GLY A 66 4.20 7.95 17.03
C GLY A 66 4.35 8.06 15.51
N LEU A 67 3.25 8.04 14.72
CA LEU A 67 3.35 8.20 13.28
C LEU A 67 3.89 9.59 12.88
N SER A 68 3.59 10.61 13.67
CA SER A 68 4.10 11.97 13.46
C SER A 68 5.62 12.11 13.67
N GLU A 69 6.25 11.13 14.34
CA GLU A 69 7.70 11.09 14.55
C GLU A 69 8.45 10.40 13.41
N ILE A 70 7.74 9.73 12.51
CA ILE A 70 8.30 9.06 11.34
C ILE A 70 8.65 10.11 10.26
N GLY A 71 9.84 10.01 9.68
CA GLY A 71 10.24 10.85 8.54
C GLY A 71 9.41 10.51 7.31
N THR A 72 8.48 11.41 6.92
CA THR A 72 7.61 11.23 5.77
C THR A 72 7.78 12.34 4.74
N LYS A 73 7.71 11.98 3.46
CA LYS A 73 7.67 12.90 2.32
C LYS A 73 6.23 13.27 1.95
N GLN A 74 5.32 12.29 2.06
CA GLN A 74 3.90 12.44 1.78
C GLN A 74 3.11 11.68 2.84
N LEU A 75 2.00 12.24 3.30
CA LEU A 75 1.06 11.59 4.21
C LEU A 75 -0.36 12.05 3.89
N ILE A 76 -1.21 11.10 3.54
CA ILE A 76 -2.64 11.25 3.36
C ILE A 76 -3.31 10.30 4.34
N ALA A 77 -4.05 10.83 5.29
CA ALA A 77 -4.80 10.02 6.26
C ALA A 77 -6.24 10.54 6.31
N LYS A 78 -7.19 9.68 6.02
CA LYS A 78 -8.60 10.02 5.85
C LYS A 78 -9.51 9.01 6.53
N MET A 79 -10.60 9.49 7.12
CA MET A 79 -11.62 8.65 7.74
C MET A 79 -13.03 9.22 7.54
N PRO A 80 -14.08 8.40 7.60
CA PRO A 80 -15.45 8.90 7.58
C PRO A 80 -15.80 9.59 8.90
N MET A 81 -16.66 10.60 8.85
CA MET A 81 -17.16 11.26 10.06
C MET A 81 -18.05 10.38 10.93
N MET A 82 -18.67 9.34 10.34
CA MET A 82 -19.57 8.43 11.04
C MET A 82 -18.86 7.14 11.45
N SER A 83 -18.81 6.85 12.73
CA SER A 83 -18.14 5.65 13.29
C SER A 83 -18.75 4.31 12.89
N SER A 84 -19.96 4.30 12.33
CA SER A 84 -20.58 3.09 11.80
C SER A 84 -20.14 2.74 10.37
N VAL A 85 -19.49 3.68 9.68
CA VAL A 85 -18.93 3.48 8.34
C VAL A 85 -17.47 3.12 8.48
N VAL A 86 -17.02 2.06 7.79
CA VAL A 86 -15.60 1.72 7.71
C VAL A 86 -15.10 2.06 6.32
N ASN A 87 -14.33 3.13 6.23
CA ASN A 87 -13.61 3.57 5.04
C ASN A 87 -12.43 4.48 5.45
N GLU A 88 -11.53 3.93 6.27
CA GLU A 88 -10.35 4.64 6.75
C GLU A 88 -9.14 4.23 5.89
N VAL A 89 -8.47 5.23 5.32
CA VAL A 89 -7.32 5.01 4.44
C VAL A 89 -6.16 5.89 4.87
N VAL A 90 -4.97 5.30 4.91
CA VAL A 90 -3.72 6.02 5.12
C VAL A 90 -2.74 5.63 4.01
N PHE A 91 -2.22 6.62 3.32
CA PHE A 91 -1.17 6.46 2.31
C PHE A 91 0.00 7.35 2.69
N LEU A 92 1.19 6.78 2.78
CA LEU A 92 2.38 7.57 3.09
C LEU A 92 3.60 7.11 2.29
N GLN A 93 4.50 8.07 2.03
CA GLN A 93 5.84 7.82 1.53
C GLN A 93 6.83 8.24 2.62
N CYS A 94 7.57 7.29 3.16
CA CYS A 94 8.61 7.53 4.16
C CYS A 94 9.92 7.96 3.50
N GLU A 95 10.83 8.52 4.30
CA GLU A 95 12.17 8.88 3.83
C GLU A 95 13.02 7.64 3.57
N THR A 96 12.84 6.58 4.37
CA THR A 96 13.59 5.32 4.28
C THR A 96 12.66 4.12 4.38
N GLU A 97 13.11 2.95 3.92
CA GLU A 97 12.39 1.68 4.09
C GLU A 97 12.29 1.25 5.56
N GLU A 98 13.26 1.64 6.41
CA GLU A 98 13.21 1.39 7.84
C GLU A 98 12.06 2.19 8.49
N ASP A 99 11.89 3.45 8.10
CA ASP A 99 10.77 4.26 8.55
C ASP A 99 9.43 3.72 8.03
N ALA A 100 9.40 3.24 6.78
CA ALA A 100 8.23 2.58 6.22
C ALA A 100 7.82 1.33 7.00
N ALA A 101 8.79 0.52 7.44
CA ALA A 101 8.51 -0.66 8.27
C ALA A 101 7.92 -0.26 9.64
N LYS A 102 8.47 0.78 10.29
CA LYS A 102 7.92 1.30 11.55
C LYS A 102 6.51 1.87 11.37
N ALA A 103 6.29 2.62 10.29
CA ALA A 103 4.97 3.13 9.96
C ALA A 103 3.97 1.99 9.74
N ALA A 104 4.37 0.92 9.04
CA ALA A 104 3.52 -0.24 8.83
C ALA A 104 3.10 -0.92 10.15
N GLU A 105 3.99 -1.01 11.14
CA GLU A 105 3.66 -1.53 12.48
C GLU A 105 2.61 -0.64 13.17
N ILE A 106 2.80 0.69 13.16
CA ILE A 106 1.83 1.64 13.75
C ILE A 106 0.46 1.53 13.08
N LEU A 107 0.43 1.38 11.76
CA LEU A 107 -0.81 1.23 11.01
C LEU A 107 -1.49 -0.13 11.29
N GLN A 108 -0.72 -1.19 11.51
CA GLN A 108 -1.25 -2.48 11.92
C GLN A 108 -1.87 -2.43 13.32
N ASP A 109 -1.21 -1.75 14.26
CA ASP A 109 -1.73 -1.52 15.62
C ASP A 109 -3.11 -0.83 15.60
N ARG A 110 -3.34 0.06 14.62
CA ARG A 110 -4.64 0.70 14.42
C ARG A 110 -5.73 -0.31 14.04
N ILE A 111 -5.44 -1.22 13.11
CA ILE A 111 -6.37 -2.29 12.73
C ILE A 111 -6.64 -3.18 13.94
N ASP A 112 -5.59 -3.62 14.63
CA ASP A 112 -5.69 -4.51 15.79
C ASP A 112 -6.49 -3.89 16.92
N TYR A 113 -6.29 -2.58 17.18
CA TYR A 113 -7.10 -1.82 18.13
C TYR A 113 -8.58 -1.82 17.76
N GLN A 114 -8.92 -1.65 16.49
CA GLN A 114 -10.31 -1.63 16.05
C GLN A 114 -10.99 -3.00 16.16
N VAL A 115 -10.25 -4.06 15.83
CA VAL A 115 -10.76 -5.44 15.88
C VAL A 115 -10.92 -5.92 17.33
N GLY A 116 -9.94 -5.61 18.20
CA GLY A 116 -9.87 -6.11 19.56
C GLY A 116 -9.56 -7.61 19.65
N ASP A 117 -9.63 -8.12 20.87
CA ASP A 117 -9.41 -9.54 21.20
C ASP A 117 -10.39 -10.04 22.28
N GLU A 118 -10.23 -11.29 22.73
CA GLU A 118 -11.09 -11.91 23.76
C GLU A 118 -11.06 -11.18 25.11
N ASN A 119 -10.00 -10.42 25.41
CA ASN A 119 -9.81 -9.73 26.69
C ASN A 119 -10.04 -8.21 26.58
N ASN A 120 -9.90 -7.67 25.37
CA ASN A 120 -9.99 -6.24 25.09
C ASN A 120 -10.97 -6.03 23.94
N PRO A 121 -12.20 -5.60 24.21
CA PRO A 121 -13.11 -5.23 23.13
C PRO A 121 -12.48 -4.08 22.33
N GLY A 122 -12.47 -4.21 21.01
CA GLY A 122 -11.86 -3.24 20.10
C GLY A 122 -12.60 -1.89 20.06
N GLY A 123 -12.09 -1.00 19.24
CA GLY A 123 -12.69 0.32 18.99
C GLY A 123 -13.97 0.22 18.14
N ALA A 124 -14.10 -0.80 17.28
CA ALA A 124 -15.28 -1.01 16.47
C ALA A 124 -16.41 -1.67 17.30
N TRP A 125 -17.63 -1.09 17.22
CA TRP A 125 -18.75 -1.50 18.06
C TRP A 125 -19.80 -2.37 17.33
N TYR A 126 -19.88 -2.25 16.02
CA TYR A 126 -20.88 -2.96 15.21
C TYR A 126 -20.26 -4.21 14.60
N PRO A 127 -20.98 -5.36 14.59
CA PRO A 127 -20.46 -6.59 14.00
C PRO A 127 -19.95 -6.41 12.56
N GLU A 128 -20.68 -5.67 11.73
CA GLU A 128 -20.29 -5.39 10.34
C GLU A 128 -19.01 -4.54 10.27
N SER A 129 -18.85 -3.57 11.18
CA SER A 129 -17.62 -2.76 11.25
C SER A 129 -16.43 -3.62 11.69
N ILE A 130 -16.61 -4.52 12.68
CA ILE A 130 -15.55 -5.42 13.13
C ILE A 130 -15.10 -6.34 11.97
N GLU A 131 -16.06 -6.90 11.22
CA GLU A 131 -15.72 -7.75 10.05
C GLU A 131 -15.02 -6.96 8.93
N ALA A 132 -15.39 -5.71 8.70
CA ALA A 132 -14.68 -4.86 7.75
C ALA A 132 -13.26 -4.53 8.21
N TRP A 133 -13.05 -4.21 9.50
CA TRP A 133 -11.71 -3.97 10.05
C TRP A 133 -10.81 -5.22 10.00
N LYS A 134 -11.36 -6.42 10.19
CA LYS A 134 -10.61 -7.68 10.03
C LYS A 134 -10.10 -7.93 8.61
N GLN A 135 -10.74 -7.32 7.62
CA GLN A 135 -10.30 -7.37 6.23
C GLN A 135 -9.31 -6.25 5.90
N GLY A 136 -9.12 -5.30 6.81
CA GLY A 136 -8.16 -4.23 6.66
C GLY A 136 -6.75 -4.76 6.40
N GLN A 137 -5.99 -4.06 5.58
CA GLN A 137 -4.65 -4.47 5.17
C GLN A 137 -3.66 -3.33 5.31
N VAL A 138 -2.45 -3.69 5.74
CA VAL A 138 -1.28 -2.83 5.64
C VAL A 138 -0.38 -3.38 4.55
N ILE A 139 0.02 -2.53 3.60
CA ILE A 139 0.84 -2.89 2.43
C ILE A 139 2.06 -2.00 2.41
N GLN A 140 3.26 -2.58 2.27
CA GLN A 140 4.49 -1.84 2.07
C GLN A 140 5.08 -2.15 0.70
N GLN A 141 5.45 -1.08 -0.03
CA GLN A 141 6.13 -1.15 -1.33
C GLN A 141 7.35 -0.20 -1.28
N GLY A 142 8.52 -0.74 -0.91
CA GLY A 142 9.72 0.06 -0.66
C GLY A 142 9.48 1.07 0.46
N THR A 143 9.57 2.37 0.15
CA THR A 143 9.30 3.47 1.10
C THR A 143 7.83 3.86 1.21
N TYR A 144 6.95 3.28 0.39
CA TYR A 144 5.52 3.55 0.42
C TYR A 144 4.78 2.56 1.31
N VAL A 145 3.83 3.06 2.09
CA VAL A 145 2.97 2.24 2.94
C VAL A 145 1.52 2.68 2.75
N ALA A 146 0.61 1.71 2.71
CA ALA A 146 -0.82 1.96 2.76
C ALA A 146 -1.45 1.16 3.91
N MET A 147 -2.38 1.78 4.63
CA MET A 147 -3.40 1.10 5.41
C MET A 147 -4.75 1.34 4.75
N ILE A 148 -5.48 0.27 4.50
CA ILE A 148 -6.78 0.31 3.85
C ILE A 148 -7.74 -0.52 4.69
N ALA A 149 -8.75 0.13 5.25
CA ALA A 149 -9.87 -0.50 5.95
C ALA A 149 -11.18 0.05 5.38
N SER A 150 -11.77 -0.67 4.44
CA SER A 150 -12.98 -0.24 3.74
C SER A 150 -13.98 -1.38 3.62
N ALA A 151 -15.22 -1.13 4.01
CA ALA A 151 -16.29 -2.13 3.91
C ALA A 151 -16.73 -2.40 2.45
N GLU A 152 -16.61 -1.38 1.58
CA GLU A 152 -17.13 -1.47 0.22
C GLU A 152 -16.02 -1.54 -0.83
N TYR A 153 -14.86 -0.91 -0.59
CA TYR A 153 -13.84 -0.66 -1.62
C TYR A 153 -12.50 -1.35 -1.34
N GLN A 154 -12.43 -2.22 -0.32
CA GLN A 154 -11.19 -2.84 0.16
C GLN A 154 -10.31 -3.37 -0.97
N ASP A 155 -10.81 -4.33 -1.73
CA ASP A 155 -10.04 -5.03 -2.76
C ASP A 155 -9.66 -4.10 -3.92
N ALA A 156 -10.56 -3.19 -4.29
CA ALA A 156 -10.33 -2.25 -5.39
C ALA A 156 -9.21 -1.24 -5.04
N ILE A 157 -9.21 -0.71 -3.81
CA ILE A 157 -8.16 0.23 -3.37
C ILE A 157 -6.81 -0.50 -3.26
N VAL A 158 -6.80 -1.74 -2.73
CA VAL A 158 -5.61 -2.59 -2.63
C VAL A 158 -5.02 -2.85 -4.01
N GLU A 159 -5.85 -3.23 -4.99
CA GLU A 159 -5.40 -3.47 -6.36
C GLU A 159 -4.80 -2.21 -6.99
N GLN A 160 -5.48 -1.07 -6.86
CA GLN A 160 -5.00 0.19 -7.42
C GLN A 160 -3.72 0.68 -6.75
N PHE A 161 -3.58 0.54 -5.41
CA PHE A 161 -2.33 0.89 -4.73
C PHE A 161 -1.17 0.04 -5.23
N ASN A 162 -1.34 -1.28 -5.35
CA ASN A 162 -0.30 -2.16 -5.87
C ASN A 162 0.05 -1.83 -7.34
N ALA A 163 -0.91 -1.39 -8.14
CA ALA A 163 -0.69 -1.02 -9.54
C ALA A 163 0.20 0.24 -9.71
N LEU A 164 0.36 1.08 -8.68
CA LEU A 164 1.29 2.21 -8.71
C LEU A 164 2.76 1.77 -8.87
N PHE A 165 3.07 0.52 -8.50
CA PHE A 165 4.44 -0.02 -8.42
C PHE A 165 4.67 -1.22 -9.34
N ALA A 166 3.73 -1.53 -10.25
CA ALA A 166 3.76 -2.68 -11.16
C ALA A 166 4.54 -2.41 -12.46
#